data_56a3698e301c34906bf526d8f5b33657
#
_entry.id   56a3698e301c34906bf526d8f5b33657
#
_cell.length_a   1.000
_cell.length_b   1.000
_cell.length_c   1.000
_cell.angle_alpha   90.00
_cell.angle_beta   90.00
_cell.angle_gamma   90.00
#
_symmetry.space_group_name_H-M   'P 1'
#
loop_
_entity.id
_entity.type
_entity.pdbx_description
1 polymer ?
#
loop_
_entity_poly.entity_id
_entity_poly.type
_entity_poly.pdbx_seq_one_letter_code
_entity_poly.pdbx_strand_id
1 'polypeptide(L)'
;MRSCDVLIVGGGPAGSTAAWQLRRAGADVLVLDRERFPRLKLCAGWITPEVVRDLGMEVASYPHRLLTFPRLRVHVGRLHLPVPCVQHSIRRFEFDAWLLERSGAPVVQHNVRHIRAQEGGYVIDEAFRCRYLIGAGGTRCPVYRELFRELNPRAAELQIVTLEHEIAYDWTDGDCHLWFFEQGLPGYSWYVPKERGWLNVGVGAIAERLKARGQDIRAHWAHLAATLDRALAPGAQYDPGGFSYYLRGKVEIVRRDNAFITGDAAGLASRDLGEGIGPAVRSGLRAARAILGHEPYQLEDVTGLSVGSIARSMLGRFAPAAVGSGWRARAAGGSAHGLRHGDQ
;
A
#
# COMPACT_ATOMS: atom_id res chain seq x y z
N MET A 1 -4.10 6.22 -33.49
CA MET A 1 -3.32 5.86 -32.30
C MET A 1 -3.26 7.08 -31.39
N ARG A 2 -3.66 6.93 -30.14
CA ARG A 2 -3.59 8.00 -29.12
C ARG A 2 -2.20 8.04 -28.51
N SER A 3 -1.59 9.23 -28.45
CA SER A 3 -0.25 9.40 -27.86
C SER A 3 -0.31 10.20 -26.57
N CYS A 4 0.60 9.92 -25.63
CA CYS A 4 0.82 10.66 -24.38
C CYS A 4 2.29 10.55 -23.95
N ASP A 5 2.73 11.39 -23.02
CA ASP A 5 4.08 11.27 -22.46
C ASP A 5 4.19 10.06 -21.55
N VAL A 6 3.23 9.88 -20.64
CA VAL A 6 3.20 8.79 -19.66
C VAL A 6 1.91 8.02 -19.75
N LEU A 7 2.01 6.72 -19.99
CA LEU A 7 0.87 5.81 -19.94
C LEU A 7 0.98 4.94 -18.69
N ILE A 8 -0.11 4.88 -17.93
CA ILE A 8 -0.20 4.12 -16.68
C ILE A 8 -1.21 2.99 -16.86
N VAL A 9 -0.80 1.76 -16.64
CA VAL A 9 -1.66 0.58 -16.70
C VAL A 9 -2.08 0.18 -15.29
N GLY A 10 -3.33 0.50 -14.94
CA GLY A 10 -3.94 0.28 -13.62
C GLY A 10 -4.22 1.57 -12.86
N GLY A 11 -5.50 1.83 -12.55
CA GLY A 11 -6.01 3.00 -11.81
C GLY A 11 -6.14 2.78 -10.29
N GLY A 12 -5.45 1.77 -9.72
CA GLY A 12 -5.40 1.55 -8.27
C GLY A 12 -4.47 2.55 -7.56
N PRO A 13 -4.24 2.41 -6.22
CA PRO A 13 -3.49 3.40 -5.44
C PRO A 13 -2.13 3.78 -6.01
N ALA A 14 -1.36 2.83 -6.58
CA ALA A 14 -0.07 3.15 -7.20
C ALA A 14 -0.22 4.01 -8.45
N GLY A 15 -1.10 3.60 -9.37
CA GLY A 15 -1.28 4.29 -10.64
C GLY A 15 -1.94 5.66 -10.47
N SER A 16 -2.97 5.76 -9.64
CA SER A 16 -3.65 7.03 -9.33
C SER A 16 -2.71 8.03 -8.68
N THR A 17 -1.85 7.56 -7.77
CA THR A 17 -0.85 8.42 -7.10
C THR A 17 0.23 8.90 -8.07
N ALA A 18 0.73 8.00 -8.93
CA ALA A 18 1.67 8.39 -9.98
C ALA A 18 1.04 9.40 -10.95
N ALA A 19 -0.18 9.14 -11.41
CA ALA A 19 -0.93 10.05 -12.27
C ALA A 19 -1.12 11.43 -11.63
N TRP A 20 -1.54 11.47 -10.37
CA TRP A 20 -1.71 12.71 -9.61
C TRP A 20 -0.42 13.54 -9.55
N GLN A 21 0.69 12.92 -9.21
CA GLN A 21 1.98 13.61 -9.11
C GLN A 21 2.47 14.13 -10.46
N LEU A 22 2.35 13.31 -11.52
CA LEU A 22 2.75 13.68 -12.89
C LEU A 22 1.88 14.79 -13.47
N ARG A 23 0.55 14.70 -13.28
CA ARG A 23 -0.39 15.73 -13.75
C ARG A 23 -0.14 17.09 -13.09
N ARG A 24 0.16 17.09 -11.79
CA ARG A 24 0.54 18.32 -11.07
C ARG A 24 1.82 18.97 -11.61
N ALA A 25 2.72 18.17 -12.16
CA ALA A 25 3.94 18.65 -12.82
C ALA A 25 3.72 19.01 -14.31
N GLY A 26 2.50 18.96 -14.82
CA GLY A 26 2.15 19.33 -16.19
C GLY A 26 2.38 18.24 -17.24
N ALA A 27 2.71 17.00 -16.84
CA ALA A 27 2.90 15.91 -17.80
C ALA A 27 1.59 15.49 -18.47
N ASP A 28 1.66 15.08 -19.73
CA ASP A 28 0.54 14.45 -20.42
C ASP A 28 0.44 12.97 -20.03
N VAL A 29 -0.58 12.66 -19.23
CA VAL A 29 -0.78 11.35 -18.61
C VAL A 29 -2.09 10.72 -19.07
N LEU A 30 -2.04 9.43 -19.42
CA LEU A 30 -3.20 8.60 -19.70
C LEU A 30 -3.21 7.39 -18.80
N VAL A 31 -4.34 7.11 -18.14
CA VAL A 31 -4.54 5.89 -17.36
C VAL A 31 -5.42 4.90 -18.13
N LEU A 32 -4.94 3.67 -18.26
CA LEU A 32 -5.73 2.54 -18.77
C LEU A 32 -6.06 1.61 -17.60
N ASP A 33 -7.34 1.30 -17.42
CA ASP A 33 -7.75 0.23 -16.49
C ASP A 33 -8.80 -0.67 -17.18
N ARG A 34 -8.75 -1.95 -16.89
CA ARG A 34 -9.73 -2.91 -17.43
C ARG A 34 -11.12 -2.73 -16.84
N GLU A 35 -11.21 -2.17 -15.63
CA GLU A 35 -12.45 -1.96 -14.89
C GLU A 35 -12.88 -0.49 -14.95
N ARG A 36 -14.19 -0.25 -14.84
CA ARG A 36 -14.73 1.07 -14.55
C ARG A 36 -14.72 1.34 -13.06
N PHE A 37 -14.41 2.56 -12.68
CA PHE A 37 -14.46 3.00 -11.28
C PHE A 37 -15.82 3.70 -10.98
N PRO A 38 -16.36 3.50 -9.76
CA PRO A 38 -15.81 2.71 -8.66
C PRO A 38 -15.92 1.20 -8.94
N ARG A 39 -14.94 0.42 -8.43
CA ARG A 39 -14.88 -1.04 -8.61
C ARG A 39 -14.61 -1.77 -7.31
N LEU A 40 -15.12 -2.99 -7.21
CA LEU A 40 -14.78 -3.85 -6.09
C LEU A 40 -13.30 -4.26 -6.17
N LYS A 41 -12.59 -4.11 -5.05
CA LYS A 41 -11.24 -4.64 -4.85
C LYS A 41 -11.15 -5.23 -3.46
N LEU A 42 -11.02 -6.52 -3.39
CA LEU A 42 -10.86 -7.26 -2.14
C LEU A 42 -9.60 -6.79 -1.41
N CYS A 43 -9.76 -6.34 -0.16
CA CYS A 43 -8.71 -5.84 0.72
C CYS A 43 -9.29 -5.43 2.06
N ALA A 44 -8.65 -5.74 3.18
CA ALA A 44 -9.03 -5.27 4.51
C ALA A 44 -9.15 -3.71 4.57
N GLY A 45 -8.47 -3.01 3.67
CA GLY A 45 -8.62 -1.56 3.51
C GLY A 45 -7.95 -0.77 4.64
N TRP A 46 -6.81 -1.25 5.16
CA TRP A 46 -6.01 -0.47 6.09
C TRP A 46 -5.14 0.54 5.38
N ILE A 47 -5.08 1.74 5.93
CA ILE A 47 -4.08 2.74 5.59
C ILE A 47 -3.44 3.30 6.86
N THR A 48 -2.15 3.57 6.77
CA THR A 48 -1.38 4.12 7.88
C THR A 48 -1.43 5.66 7.86
N PRO A 49 -1.12 6.33 8.99
CA PRO A 49 -0.93 7.78 8.99
C PRO A 49 0.13 8.25 7.98
N GLU A 50 1.13 7.40 7.67
CA GLU A 50 2.12 7.67 6.63
C GLU A 50 1.47 7.78 5.24
N VAL A 51 0.54 6.89 4.91
CA VAL A 51 -0.19 6.93 3.63
C VAL A 51 -0.99 8.23 3.50
N VAL A 52 -1.63 8.66 4.59
CA VAL A 52 -2.36 9.94 4.65
C VAL A 52 -1.42 11.12 4.34
N ARG A 53 -0.22 11.14 4.96
CA ARG A 53 0.80 12.16 4.70
C ARG A 53 1.35 12.08 3.27
N ASP A 54 1.70 10.89 2.79
CA ASP A 54 2.26 10.67 1.45
C ASP A 54 1.30 11.15 0.34
N LEU A 55 0.01 10.99 0.58
CA LEU A 55 -1.04 11.50 -0.32
C LEU A 55 -1.32 12.99 -0.14
N GLY A 56 -0.74 13.67 0.87
CA GLY A 56 -1.11 15.03 1.24
C GLY A 56 -2.63 15.15 1.46
N MET A 57 -3.19 14.17 2.17
CA MET A 57 -4.62 14.07 2.43
C MET A 57 -4.93 14.56 3.83
N GLU A 58 -5.93 15.40 3.96
CA GLU A 58 -6.52 15.73 5.25
C GLU A 58 -7.66 14.77 5.53
N VAL A 59 -7.61 14.08 6.67
CA VAL A 59 -8.63 13.09 7.06
C VAL A 59 -10.04 13.71 7.08
N ALA A 60 -10.16 14.95 7.57
CA ALA A 60 -11.43 15.65 7.62
C ALA A 60 -12.03 16.00 6.25
N SER A 61 -11.19 16.16 5.23
CA SER A 61 -11.62 16.51 3.86
C SER A 61 -11.88 15.28 2.98
N TYR A 62 -11.60 14.08 3.46
CA TYR A 62 -11.90 12.86 2.71
C TYR A 62 -13.43 12.61 2.69
N PRO A 63 -14.08 12.60 1.50
CA PRO A 63 -15.53 12.66 1.40
C PRO A 63 -16.27 11.43 1.93
N HIS A 64 -15.57 10.29 2.00
CA HIS A 64 -16.15 9.02 2.43
C HIS A 64 -15.88 8.69 3.90
N ARG A 65 -15.13 9.56 4.61
CA ARG A 65 -14.67 9.39 5.99
C ARG A 65 -13.70 8.21 6.17
N LEU A 66 -12.99 8.23 7.28
CA LEU A 66 -12.10 7.16 7.75
C LEU A 66 -12.51 6.77 9.16
N LEU A 67 -12.61 5.47 9.43
CA LEU A 67 -12.64 5.01 10.82
C LEU A 67 -11.19 4.88 11.30
N THR A 68 -10.88 5.51 12.45
CA THR A 68 -9.54 5.51 13.02
C THR A 68 -9.49 4.60 14.24
N PHE A 69 -8.57 3.62 14.22
CA PHE A 69 -8.30 2.75 15.36
C PHE A 69 -7.09 3.27 16.12
N PRO A 70 -7.18 3.50 17.44
CA PRO A 70 -6.02 3.85 18.27
C PRO A 70 -5.18 2.62 18.62
N ARG A 71 -5.71 1.42 18.42
CA ARG A 71 -5.10 0.13 18.73
C ARG A 71 -5.63 -0.98 17.83
N LEU A 72 -4.87 -2.06 17.73
CA LEU A 72 -5.28 -3.33 17.15
C LEU A 72 -5.52 -4.34 18.28
N ARG A 73 -6.57 -5.14 18.18
CA ARG A 73 -6.82 -6.31 19.05
C ARG A 73 -6.15 -7.53 18.44
N VAL A 74 -4.98 -7.87 18.96
CA VAL A 74 -4.20 -9.02 18.47
C VAL A 74 -4.48 -10.24 19.33
N HIS A 75 -4.83 -11.35 18.67
CA HIS A 75 -5.15 -12.62 19.30
C HIS A 75 -4.16 -13.69 18.81
N VAL A 76 -3.48 -14.37 19.75
CA VAL A 76 -2.55 -15.47 19.48
C VAL A 76 -2.85 -16.59 20.48
N GLY A 77 -3.53 -17.64 20.06
CA GLY A 77 -4.01 -18.67 20.94
C GLY A 77 -4.94 -18.10 22.04
N ARG A 78 -4.55 -18.24 23.31
CA ARG A 78 -5.31 -17.69 24.45
C ARG A 78 -4.91 -16.26 24.83
N LEU A 79 -3.91 -15.70 24.17
CA LEU A 79 -3.43 -14.35 24.46
C LEU A 79 -4.21 -13.33 23.65
N HIS A 80 -4.74 -12.31 24.33
CA HIS A 80 -5.49 -11.19 23.73
C HIS A 80 -4.84 -9.88 24.12
N LEU A 81 -4.21 -9.19 23.16
CA LEU A 81 -3.38 -8.01 23.41
C LEU A 81 -3.95 -6.78 22.70
N PRO A 82 -4.24 -5.70 23.43
CA PRO A 82 -4.45 -4.40 22.80
C PRO A 82 -3.10 -3.80 22.41
N VAL A 83 -2.78 -3.80 21.13
CA VAL A 83 -1.53 -3.27 20.60
C VAL A 83 -1.73 -1.82 20.16
N PRO A 84 -1.15 -0.81 20.86
CA PRO A 84 -1.26 0.60 20.47
C PRO A 84 -0.67 0.83 19.07
N CYS A 85 -1.53 1.14 18.11
CA CYS A 85 -1.16 1.33 16.72
C CYS A 85 -2.25 2.13 16.02
N VAL A 86 -1.97 3.39 15.71
CA VAL A 86 -2.93 4.21 14.97
C VAL A 86 -3.01 3.72 13.53
N GLN A 87 -4.20 3.32 13.12
CA GLN A 87 -4.52 2.91 11.76
C GLN A 87 -5.85 3.52 11.35
N HIS A 88 -6.06 3.60 10.05
CA HIS A 88 -7.35 4.00 9.48
C HIS A 88 -7.90 2.88 8.62
N SER A 89 -9.21 2.73 8.56
CA SER A 89 -9.86 1.86 7.58
C SER A 89 -10.63 2.66 6.56
N ILE A 90 -10.56 2.20 5.32
CA ILE A 90 -11.26 2.75 4.16
C ILE A 90 -11.95 1.62 3.40
N ARG A 91 -12.96 1.97 2.62
CA ARG A 91 -13.52 1.07 1.61
C ARG A 91 -12.78 1.29 0.29
N ARG A 92 -12.19 0.22 -0.25
CA ARG A 92 -11.44 0.28 -1.51
C ARG A 92 -12.31 0.71 -2.69
N PHE A 93 -13.61 0.39 -2.64
CA PHE A 93 -14.60 0.84 -3.63
C PHE A 93 -14.62 2.36 -3.77
N GLU A 94 -14.63 3.07 -2.67
CA GLU A 94 -14.68 4.53 -2.61
C GLU A 94 -13.29 5.16 -2.75
N PHE A 95 -12.32 4.61 -2.03
CA PHE A 95 -10.97 5.17 -1.95
C PHE A 95 -10.22 5.14 -3.28
N ASP A 96 -10.30 4.01 -3.99
CA ASP A 96 -9.63 3.89 -5.30
C ASP A 96 -10.26 4.83 -6.33
N ALA A 97 -11.59 4.96 -6.34
CA ALA A 97 -12.30 5.88 -7.22
C ALA A 97 -11.93 7.35 -6.94
N TRP A 98 -11.92 7.73 -5.66
CA TRP A 98 -11.54 9.06 -5.23
C TRP A 98 -10.08 9.41 -5.60
N LEU A 99 -9.14 8.47 -5.39
CA LEU A 99 -7.74 8.68 -5.78
C LEU A 99 -7.59 8.89 -7.28
N LEU A 100 -8.33 8.10 -8.08
CA LEU A 100 -8.27 8.18 -9.53
C LEU A 100 -8.88 9.49 -10.03
N GLU A 101 -10.03 9.90 -9.52
CA GLU A 101 -10.67 11.18 -9.83
C GLU A 101 -9.76 12.36 -9.43
N ARG A 102 -9.22 12.34 -8.22
CA ARG A 102 -8.28 13.35 -7.71
C ARG A 102 -7.05 13.51 -8.59
N SER A 103 -6.64 12.46 -9.30
CA SER A 103 -5.47 12.53 -10.18
C SER A 103 -5.65 13.53 -11.33
N GLY A 104 -6.88 13.82 -11.75
CA GLY A 104 -7.20 14.66 -12.89
C GLY A 104 -6.68 14.10 -14.23
N ALA A 105 -6.23 12.84 -14.26
CA ALA A 105 -5.77 12.20 -15.48
C ALA A 105 -6.93 11.63 -16.29
N PRO A 106 -6.94 11.73 -17.62
CA PRO A 106 -7.86 10.99 -18.46
C PRO A 106 -7.75 9.49 -18.21
N VAL A 107 -8.91 8.82 -18.09
CA VAL A 107 -9.00 7.38 -17.86
C VAL A 107 -9.73 6.73 -19.03
N VAL A 108 -9.17 5.66 -19.56
CA VAL A 108 -9.79 4.83 -20.60
C VAL A 108 -9.98 3.43 -20.07
N GLN A 109 -11.21 2.92 -20.12
CA GLN A 109 -11.46 1.52 -19.85
C GLN A 109 -10.85 0.68 -20.97
N HIS A 110 -9.75 -0.01 -20.67
CA HIS A 110 -9.03 -0.83 -21.63
C HIS A 110 -8.28 -1.98 -20.97
N ASN A 111 -8.47 -3.19 -21.49
CA ASN A 111 -7.77 -4.37 -21.03
C ASN A 111 -6.51 -4.59 -21.88
N VAL A 112 -5.37 -4.11 -21.40
CA VAL A 112 -4.08 -4.22 -22.10
C VAL A 112 -3.69 -5.69 -22.29
N ARG A 113 -3.39 -6.05 -23.53
CA ARG A 113 -3.02 -7.41 -23.94
C ARG A 113 -1.58 -7.50 -24.43
N HIS A 114 -1.16 -6.57 -25.30
CA HIS A 114 0.14 -6.57 -25.95
C HIS A 114 0.89 -5.26 -25.71
N ILE A 115 2.17 -5.38 -25.37
CA ILE A 115 3.06 -4.25 -25.16
C ILE A 115 4.30 -4.50 -26.02
N ARG A 116 4.59 -3.57 -26.92
CA ARG A 116 5.74 -3.62 -27.80
C ARG A 116 6.65 -2.42 -27.53
N ALA A 117 7.93 -2.69 -27.25
CA ALA A 117 8.94 -1.65 -27.20
C ALA A 117 9.20 -1.11 -28.61
N GLN A 118 9.42 0.19 -28.71
CA GLN A 118 9.85 0.86 -29.92
C GLN A 118 10.89 1.94 -29.57
N GLU A 119 11.53 2.54 -30.59
CA GLU A 119 12.45 3.64 -30.35
C GLU A 119 11.76 4.78 -29.56
N GLY A 120 12.36 5.11 -28.42
CA GLY A 120 11.90 6.18 -27.54
C GLY A 120 10.67 5.88 -26.67
N GLY A 121 10.13 4.64 -26.65
CA GLY A 121 8.98 4.33 -25.81
C GLY A 121 8.27 3.00 -26.10
N TYR A 122 6.95 3.01 -25.99
CA TYR A 122 6.11 1.79 -26.07
C TYR A 122 4.85 2.03 -26.89
N VAL A 123 4.41 0.96 -27.57
CA VAL A 123 3.09 0.85 -28.21
C VAL A 123 2.27 -0.22 -27.48
N ILE A 124 1.04 0.13 -27.14
CA ILE A 124 0.11 -0.71 -26.40
C ILE A 124 -1.08 -1.03 -27.32
N ASP A 125 -1.31 -2.31 -27.58
CA ASP A 125 -2.43 -2.86 -28.38
C ASP A 125 -2.63 -2.14 -29.73
N GLU A 126 -1.55 -1.64 -30.33
CA GLU A 126 -1.53 -0.82 -31.57
C GLU A 126 -2.50 0.40 -31.53
N ALA A 127 -3.02 0.73 -30.36
CA ALA A 127 -4.00 1.81 -30.11
C ALA A 127 -3.40 3.00 -29.36
N PHE A 128 -2.40 2.77 -28.52
CA PHE A 128 -1.80 3.80 -27.67
C PHE A 128 -0.28 3.82 -27.83
N ARG A 129 0.31 5.02 -27.74
CA ARG A 129 1.77 5.23 -27.77
C ARG A 129 2.16 6.09 -26.58
N CYS A 130 3.28 5.78 -25.94
CA CYS A 130 3.84 6.59 -24.85
C CYS A 130 5.36 6.56 -24.84
N ARG A 131 5.97 7.60 -24.26
CA ARG A 131 7.39 7.65 -23.96
C ARG A 131 7.71 6.84 -22.70
N TYR A 132 6.92 7.01 -21.64
CA TYR A 132 7.07 6.29 -20.37
C TYR A 132 5.87 5.39 -20.11
N LEU A 133 6.13 4.21 -19.56
CA LEU A 133 5.10 3.21 -19.23
C LEU A 133 5.19 2.83 -17.77
N ILE A 134 4.08 2.98 -17.01
CA ILE A 134 4.00 2.55 -15.61
C ILE A 134 3.06 1.35 -15.48
N GLY A 135 3.59 0.23 -15.00
CA GLY A 135 2.84 -0.96 -14.63
C GLY A 135 2.33 -0.86 -13.20
N ALA A 136 1.06 -0.51 -13.03
CA ALA A 136 0.34 -0.38 -11.76
C ALA A 136 -0.89 -1.31 -11.68
N GLY A 137 -0.98 -2.32 -12.55
CA GLY A 137 -2.13 -3.23 -12.67
C GLY A 137 -2.22 -4.30 -11.58
N GLY A 138 -1.48 -4.16 -10.49
CA GLY A 138 -1.48 -5.10 -9.36
C GLY A 138 -0.83 -6.45 -9.71
N THR A 139 -1.24 -7.50 -9.00
CA THR A 139 -0.65 -8.85 -9.15
C THR A 139 -0.69 -9.37 -10.58
N ARG A 140 -1.71 -9.04 -11.36
CA ARG A 140 -1.89 -9.49 -12.74
C ARG A 140 -1.51 -8.42 -13.77
N CYS A 141 -0.60 -7.50 -13.41
CA CYS A 141 -0.18 -6.40 -14.26
C CYS A 141 0.39 -6.89 -15.61
N PRO A 142 -0.18 -6.45 -16.76
CA PRO A 142 0.35 -6.85 -18.05
C PRO A 142 1.76 -6.30 -18.33
N VAL A 143 2.11 -5.11 -17.80
CA VAL A 143 3.47 -4.56 -17.94
C VAL A 143 4.49 -5.45 -17.23
N TYR A 144 4.17 -5.94 -16.00
CA TYR A 144 5.00 -6.92 -15.32
C TYR A 144 5.13 -8.20 -16.14
N ARG A 145 4.02 -8.73 -16.64
CA ARG A 145 3.99 -9.99 -17.37
C ARG A 145 4.85 -9.97 -18.65
N GLU A 146 4.76 -8.87 -19.42
CA GLU A 146 5.42 -8.75 -20.72
C GLU A 146 6.89 -8.30 -20.62
N LEU A 147 7.22 -7.41 -19.63
CA LEU A 147 8.53 -6.76 -19.61
C LEU A 147 9.42 -7.15 -18.43
N PHE A 148 8.85 -7.66 -17.31
CA PHE A 148 9.61 -7.85 -16.07
C PHE A 148 9.54 -9.27 -15.50
N ARG A 149 8.68 -10.14 -15.98
CA ARG A 149 8.46 -11.47 -15.42
C ARG A 149 9.73 -12.32 -15.34
N GLU A 150 10.55 -12.30 -16.39
CA GLU A 150 11.81 -13.03 -16.44
C GLU A 150 12.90 -12.36 -15.59
N LEU A 151 12.83 -11.03 -15.44
CA LEU A 151 13.79 -10.24 -14.66
C LEU A 151 13.50 -10.28 -13.15
N ASN A 152 12.24 -10.47 -12.77
CA ASN A 152 11.77 -10.54 -11.39
C ASN A 152 10.78 -11.70 -11.24
N PRO A 153 11.22 -12.96 -11.30
CA PRO A 153 10.36 -14.11 -11.11
C PRO A 153 9.76 -14.08 -9.69
N ARG A 154 8.47 -14.33 -9.59
CA ARG A 154 7.78 -14.37 -8.30
C ARG A 154 8.01 -15.72 -7.64
N ALA A 155 8.44 -15.67 -6.39
CA ALA A 155 8.68 -16.85 -5.58
C ALA A 155 7.36 -17.41 -5.03
N ALA A 156 7.11 -18.71 -5.25
CA ALA A 156 5.87 -19.38 -4.85
C ALA A 156 5.63 -19.31 -3.33
N GLU A 157 6.70 -19.41 -2.53
CA GLU A 157 6.68 -19.33 -1.07
C GLU A 157 6.22 -17.97 -0.53
N LEU A 158 6.18 -16.94 -1.37
CA LEU A 158 5.70 -15.59 -1.04
C LEU A 158 4.25 -15.34 -1.49
N GLN A 159 3.62 -16.33 -2.12
CA GLN A 159 2.24 -16.20 -2.56
C GLN A 159 1.28 -16.27 -1.37
N ILE A 160 0.44 -15.25 -1.26
CA ILE A 160 -0.70 -15.22 -0.33
C ILE A 160 -1.98 -15.54 -1.09
N VAL A 161 -2.84 -16.30 -0.43
CA VAL A 161 -4.23 -16.49 -0.83
C VAL A 161 -5.13 -15.96 0.28
N THR A 162 -6.23 -15.32 -0.10
CA THR A 162 -7.22 -14.76 0.84
C THR A 162 -8.62 -15.17 0.45
N LEU A 163 -9.50 -15.27 1.44
CA LEU A 163 -10.95 -15.19 1.30
C LEU A 163 -11.41 -14.01 2.15
N GLU A 164 -12.24 -13.14 1.60
CA GLU A 164 -12.73 -11.98 2.32
C GLU A 164 -14.06 -11.49 1.78
N HIS A 165 -14.83 -10.81 2.65
CA HIS A 165 -16.08 -10.15 2.28
C HIS A 165 -16.19 -8.79 2.96
N GLU A 166 -16.67 -7.79 2.22
CA GLU A 166 -17.06 -6.49 2.76
C GLU A 166 -18.58 -6.38 2.68
N ILE A 167 -19.24 -6.28 3.84
CA ILE A 167 -20.69 -6.25 3.98
C ILE A 167 -21.18 -4.97 4.66
N ALA A 168 -22.42 -4.58 4.37
CA ALA A 168 -23.15 -3.64 5.20
C ALA A 168 -23.52 -4.36 6.52
N TYR A 169 -23.05 -3.81 7.64
CA TYR A 169 -23.26 -4.37 8.96
C TYR A 169 -23.12 -3.29 10.02
N ASP A 170 -24.14 -3.18 10.87
CA ASP A 170 -24.16 -2.21 11.97
C ASP A 170 -23.37 -2.77 13.17
N TRP A 171 -22.05 -2.66 13.09
CA TRP A 171 -21.13 -3.21 14.07
C TRP A 171 -21.16 -2.42 15.40
N THR A 172 -21.06 -3.15 16.50
CA THR A 172 -21.00 -2.59 17.85
C THR A 172 -19.58 -2.50 18.40
N ASP A 173 -18.68 -3.37 17.96
CA ASP A 173 -17.26 -3.31 18.28
C ASP A 173 -16.50 -2.54 17.20
N GLY A 174 -16.02 -1.36 17.54
CA GLY A 174 -15.26 -0.48 16.64
C GLY A 174 -13.76 -0.76 16.61
N ASP A 175 -13.23 -1.75 17.35
CA ASP A 175 -11.83 -2.13 17.30
C ASP A 175 -11.54 -3.05 16.08
N CYS A 176 -10.35 -2.99 15.56
CA CYS A 176 -9.86 -3.92 14.56
C CYS A 176 -9.26 -5.16 15.23
N HIS A 177 -9.72 -6.35 14.85
CA HIS A 177 -9.25 -7.62 15.42
C HIS A 177 -8.43 -8.40 14.41
N LEU A 178 -7.34 -9.01 14.90
CA LEU A 178 -6.44 -9.87 14.15
C LEU A 178 -6.21 -11.18 14.93
N TRP A 179 -6.55 -12.31 14.34
CA TRP A 179 -6.30 -13.64 14.92
C TRP A 179 -5.19 -14.33 14.16
N PHE A 180 -4.02 -14.49 14.79
CA PHE A 180 -2.85 -15.13 14.19
C PHE A 180 -2.81 -16.62 14.51
N PHE A 181 -2.53 -17.43 13.51
CA PHE A 181 -2.23 -18.87 13.60
C PHE A 181 -3.37 -19.74 14.16
N GLU A 182 -4.60 -19.23 14.19
CA GLU A 182 -5.74 -20.02 14.66
C GLU A 182 -5.94 -21.30 13.83
N GLN A 183 -6.24 -22.40 14.52
CA GLN A 183 -6.37 -23.73 13.90
C GLN A 183 -5.18 -24.10 13.00
N GLY A 184 -3.98 -23.61 13.33
CA GLY A 184 -2.77 -23.86 12.55
C GLY A 184 -2.70 -23.09 11.21
N LEU A 185 -3.55 -22.10 10.98
CA LEU A 185 -3.49 -21.21 9.81
C LEU A 185 -2.08 -20.62 9.65
N PRO A 186 -1.38 -20.79 8.51
CA PRO A 186 -0.09 -20.14 8.29
C PRO A 186 -0.29 -18.68 7.82
N GLY A 187 -0.94 -17.89 8.65
CA GLY A 187 -1.36 -16.53 8.38
C GLY A 187 -2.23 -15.97 9.50
N TYR A 188 -3.23 -15.18 9.14
CA TYR A 188 -4.16 -14.58 10.11
C TYR A 188 -5.54 -14.32 9.51
N SER A 189 -6.52 -14.16 10.41
CA SER A 189 -7.89 -13.72 10.11
C SER A 189 -8.10 -12.30 10.64
N TRP A 190 -9.05 -11.58 10.09
CA TRP A 190 -9.34 -10.21 10.49
C TRP A 190 -10.82 -9.86 10.54
N TYR A 191 -11.13 -8.88 11.39
CA TYR A 191 -12.38 -8.14 11.48
C TYR A 191 -12.02 -6.65 11.48
N VAL A 192 -12.49 -5.94 10.47
CA VAL A 192 -12.15 -4.53 10.24
C VAL A 192 -13.42 -3.72 10.03
N PRO A 193 -13.95 -3.07 11.09
CA PRO A 193 -15.06 -2.16 10.94
C PRO A 193 -14.67 -0.94 10.09
N LYS A 194 -15.66 -0.37 9.42
CA LYS A 194 -15.50 0.79 8.56
C LYS A 194 -16.62 1.79 8.81
N GLU A 195 -16.37 3.02 8.42
CA GLU A 195 -17.40 4.07 8.53
C GLU A 195 -18.72 3.67 7.84
N ARG A 196 -19.81 4.28 8.32
CA ARG A 196 -21.17 4.15 7.76
C ARG A 196 -21.72 2.72 7.77
N GLY A 197 -21.43 1.95 8.83
CA GLY A 197 -22.01 0.61 8.98
C GLY A 197 -21.50 -0.39 7.95
N TRP A 198 -20.20 -0.39 7.66
CA TRP A 198 -19.56 -1.41 6.84
C TRP A 198 -18.55 -2.21 7.65
N LEU A 199 -18.43 -3.48 7.30
CA LEU A 199 -17.51 -4.41 7.93
C LEU A 199 -16.77 -5.20 6.85
N ASN A 200 -15.45 -5.28 6.96
CA ASN A 200 -14.65 -6.22 6.17
C ASN A 200 -14.12 -7.31 7.08
N VAL A 201 -14.33 -8.55 6.68
CA VAL A 201 -13.82 -9.74 7.37
C VAL A 201 -13.08 -10.62 6.39
N GLY A 202 -12.06 -11.34 6.87
CA GLY A 202 -11.31 -12.18 5.97
C GLY A 202 -10.28 -13.07 6.64
N VAL A 203 -9.71 -13.94 5.85
CA VAL A 203 -8.64 -14.86 6.20
C VAL A 203 -7.59 -14.86 5.11
N GLY A 204 -6.31 -14.81 5.49
CA GLY A 204 -5.19 -14.83 4.56
C GLY A 204 -4.08 -15.76 5.05
N ALA A 205 -3.44 -16.46 4.10
CA ALA A 205 -2.38 -17.40 4.42
C ALA A 205 -1.36 -17.55 3.28
N ILE A 206 -0.16 -18.01 3.62
CA ILE A 206 0.85 -18.41 2.66
C ILE A 206 0.39 -19.69 1.96
N ALA A 207 0.17 -19.62 0.65
CA ALA A 207 -0.43 -20.68 -0.16
C ALA A 207 0.35 -22.01 -0.07
N GLU A 208 1.67 -21.94 -0.20
CA GLU A 208 2.54 -23.12 -0.15
C GLU A 208 2.47 -23.81 1.24
N ARG A 209 2.41 -23.03 2.32
CA ARG A 209 2.31 -23.59 3.67
C ARG A 209 0.95 -24.22 3.96
N LEU A 210 -0.15 -23.66 3.42
CA LEU A 210 -1.48 -24.32 3.47
C LEU A 210 -1.42 -25.66 2.77
N LYS A 211 -0.88 -25.69 1.55
CA LYS A 211 -0.74 -26.92 0.76
C LYS A 211 0.12 -27.97 1.48
N ALA A 212 1.28 -27.57 2.01
CA ALA A 212 2.18 -28.46 2.74
C ALA A 212 1.55 -29.07 4.01
N ARG A 213 0.55 -28.39 4.60
CA ARG A 213 -0.20 -28.87 5.77
C ARG A 213 -1.50 -29.61 5.40
N GLY A 214 -1.80 -29.76 4.12
CA GLY A 214 -3.07 -30.37 3.66
C GLY A 214 -4.31 -29.58 4.09
N GLN A 215 -4.18 -28.26 4.31
CA GLN A 215 -5.24 -27.39 4.79
C GLN A 215 -5.94 -26.66 3.64
N ASP A 216 -7.27 -26.46 3.79
CA ASP A 216 -8.09 -25.65 2.89
C ASP A 216 -8.43 -24.31 3.57
N ILE A 217 -8.19 -23.20 2.87
CA ILE A 217 -8.54 -21.86 3.36
C ILE A 217 -10.04 -21.69 3.64
N ARG A 218 -10.90 -22.47 2.97
CA ARG A 218 -12.35 -22.48 3.23
C ARG A 218 -12.71 -23.01 4.62
N ALA A 219 -11.95 -23.98 5.14
CA ALA A 219 -12.14 -24.47 6.51
C ALA A 219 -11.82 -23.38 7.54
N HIS A 220 -10.73 -22.63 7.32
CA HIS A 220 -10.36 -21.48 8.15
C HIS A 220 -11.39 -20.34 8.04
N TRP A 221 -11.94 -20.12 6.85
CA TRP A 221 -13.04 -19.17 6.66
C TRP A 221 -14.27 -19.58 7.48
N ALA A 222 -14.69 -20.83 7.42
CA ALA A 222 -15.83 -21.32 8.20
C ALA A 222 -15.61 -21.16 9.71
N HIS A 223 -14.39 -21.39 10.19
CA HIS A 223 -14.01 -21.15 11.58
C HIS A 223 -14.12 -19.67 11.96
N LEU A 224 -13.61 -18.76 11.13
CA LEU A 224 -13.74 -17.32 11.32
C LEU A 224 -15.21 -16.91 11.38
N ALA A 225 -16.03 -17.32 10.40
CA ALA A 225 -17.45 -16.98 10.33
C ALA A 225 -18.19 -17.42 11.61
N ALA A 226 -17.95 -18.65 12.10
CA ALA A 226 -18.52 -19.13 13.34
C ALA A 226 -18.01 -18.37 14.58
N THR A 227 -16.79 -17.88 14.58
CA THR A 227 -16.24 -17.04 15.65
C THR A 227 -16.91 -15.67 15.68
N LEU A 228 -17.10 -15.07 14.52
CA LEU A 228 -17.74 -13.76 14.39
C LEU A 228 -19.22 -13.82 14.75
N ASP A 229 -19.94 -14.85 14.32
CA ASP A 229 -21.37 -15.03 14.64
C ASP A 229 -21.63 -15.13 16.14
N ARG A 230 -20.70 -15.74 16.89
CA ARG A 230 -20.84 -15.89 18.35
C ARG A 230 -20.65 -14.60 19.15
N ALA A 231 -19.85 -13.64 18.64
CA ALA A 231 -19.37 -12.56 19.49
C ALA A 231 -19.37 -11.16 18.84
N LEU A 232 -18.95 -11.04 17.58
CA LEU A 232 -18.65 -9.73 16.99
C LEU A 232 -19.62 -9.33 15.87
N ALA A 233 -20.20 -10.30 15.18
CA ALA A 233 -21.08 -10.04 14.04
C ALA A 233 -22.20 -11.08 13.95
N PRO A 234 -23.06 -11.22 14.99
CA PRO A 234 -24.13 -12.21 15.01
C PRO A 234 -25.13 -11.99 13.85
N GLY A 235 -25.51 -13.09 13.20
CA GLY A 235 -26.46 -13.09 12.10
C GLY A 235 -25.91 -12.54 10.76
N ALA A 236 -24.65 -12.15 10.69
CA ALA A 236 -24.03 -11.68 9.45
C ALA A 236 -23.96 -12.81 8.41
N GLN A 237 -24.30 -12.48 7.17
CA GLN A 237 -24.23 -13.41 6.05
C GLN A 237 -23.01 -13.13 5.18
N TYR A 238 -22.26 -14.17 4.85
CA TYR A 238 -21.00 -14.04 4.13
C TYR A 238 -20.99 -14.82 2.81
N ASP A 239 -20.56 -14.16 1.75
CA ASP A 239 -20.22 -14.73 0.44
C ASP A 239 -18.80 -14.29 0.04
N PRO A 240 -17.75 -15.00 0.51
CA PRO A 240 -16.37 -14.53 0.37
C PRO A 240 -15.85 -14.66 -1.04
N GLY A 241 -15.23 -13.59 -1.52
CA GLY A 241 -14.41 -13.58 -2.71
C GLY A 241 -12.95 -13.99 -2.43
N GLY A 242 -12.32 -14.65 -3.39
CA GLY A 242 -10.91 -15.04 -3.32
C GLY A 242 -9.98 -14.05 -4.02
N PHE A 243 -8.83 -13.77 -3.41
CA PHE A 243 -7.77 -13.01 -4.04
C PHE A 243 -6.40 -13.63 -3.77
N SER A 244 -5.42 -13.33 -4.63
CA SER A 244 -4.05 -13.78 -4.45
C SER A 244 -3.08 -12.67 -4.83
N TYR A 245 -2.02 -12.52 -4.04
CA TYR A 245 -0.94 -11.57 -4.28
C TYR A 245 0.39 -12.12 -3.73
N TYR A 246 1.47 -11.37 -3.90
CA TYR A 246 2.79 -11.78 -3.44
C TYR A 246 3.34 -10.82 -2.40
N LEU A 247 3.84 -11.39 -1.32
CA LEU A 247 4.64 -10.66 -0.34
C LEU A 247 5.95 -10.20 -0.97
N ARG A 248 6.57 -9.23 -0.36
CA ARG A 248 7.84 -8.67 -0.80
C ARG A 248 8.94 -9.73 -0.82
N GLY A 249 9.46 -9.96 -2.01
CA GLY A 249 10.67 -10.72 -2.26
C GLY A 249 11.89 -9.81 -2.45
N LYS A 250 12.94 -10.38 -3.02
CA LYS A 250 14.06 -9.60 -3.58
C LYS A 250 13.56 -9.01 -4.90
N VAL A 251 13.47 -7.70 -4.98
CA VAL A 251 13.04 -6.99 -6.19
C VAL A 251 14.24 -6.18 -6.67
N GLU A 252 14.89 -6.65 -7.72
CA GLU A 252 16.14 -6.05 -8.22
C GLU A 252 15.88 -5.08 -9.37
N ILE A 253 15.04 -5.48 -10.31
CA ILE A 253 14.80 -4.71 -11.54
C ILE A 253 13.38 -4.19 -11.54
N VAL A 254 13.21 -2.95 -11.15
CA VAL A 254 11.91 -2.24 -11.08
C VAL A 254 11.70 -1.26 -12.22
N ARG A 255 12.77 -0.99 -12.97
CA ARG A 255 12.79 -0.14 -14.16
C ARG A 255 13.56 -0.86 -15.27
N ARG A 256 13.02 -0.80 -16.47
CA ARG A 256 13.66 -1.22 -17.72
C ARG A 256 13.43 -0.11 -18.74
N ASP A 257 14.52 0.57 -19.15
CA ASP A 257 14.44 1.73 -20.02
C ASP A 257 13.45 2.79 -19.46
N ASN A 258 12.37 3.05 -20.19
CA ASN A 258 11.29 3.95 -19.82
C ASN A 258 10.05 3.23 -19.24
N ALA A 259 10.15 1.93 -18.91
CA ALA A 259 9.08 1.20 -18.22
C ALA A 259 9.40 1.02 -16.72
N PHE A 260 8.36 1.08 -15.90
CA PHE A 260 8.40 1.01 -14.43
C PHE A 260 7.33 0.04 -13.94
N ILE A 261 7.60 -0.70 -12.86
CA ILE A 261 6.58 -1.47 -12.12
C ILE A 261 6.43 -0.95 -10.70
N THR A 262 5.17 -0.92 -10.20
CA THR A 262 4.80 -0.30 -8.91
C THR A 262 3.86 -1.20 -8.11
N GLY A 263 3.79 -1.01 -6.81
CA GLY A 263 2.87 -1.72 -5.91
C GLY A 263 2.96 -3.25 -6.04
N ASP A 264 1.81 -3.93 -6.13
CA ASP A 264 1.77 -5.39 -6.27
C ASP A 264 2.36 -5.90 -7.60
N ALA A 265 2.46 -5.05 -8.64
CA ALA A 265 3.15 -5.42 -9.85
C ALA A 265 4.65 -5.62 -9.61
N ALA A 266 5.23 -4.88 -8.66
CA ALA A 266 6.59 -5.05 -8.17
C ALA A 266 6.70 -6.01 -6.96
N GLY A 267 5.58 -6.55 -6.44
CA GLY A 267 5.58 -7.47 -5.30
C GLY A 267 6.01 -6.79 -4.00
N LEU A 268 5.40 -5.65 -3.63
CA LEU A 268 5.85 -4.83 -2.50
C LEU A 268 5.06 -5.00 -1.20
N ALA A 269 4.05 -5.87 -1.14
CA ALA A 269 3.28 -6.09 0.09
C ALA A 269 4.17 -6.55 1.26
N SER A 270 3.96 -6.02 2.47
CA SER A 270 4.80 -6.33 3.63
C SER A 270 4.77 -7.82 3.99
N ARG A 271 5.89 -8.35 4.50
CA ARG A 271 6.10 -9.79 4.69
C ARG A 271 5.26 -10.41 5.81
N ASP A 272 4.92 -9.63 6.80
CA ASP A 272 4.26 -10.10 8.02
C ASP A 272 2.76 -9.77 8.06
N LEU A 273 2.37 -8.59 7.61
CA LEU A 273 0.97 -8.15 7.61
C LEU A 273 0.34 -8.06 6.22
N GLY A 274 1.10 -8.28 5.14
CA GLY A 274 0.58 -8.21 3.78
C GLY A 274 0.06 -6.82 3.38
N GLU A 275 0.46 -5.76 4.12
CA GLU A 275 0.07 -4.39 3.81
C GLU A 275 0.67 -3.97 2.48
N GLY A 276 -0.17 -3.55 1.52
CA GLY A 276 0.22 -3.22 0.17
C GLY A 276 -0.16 -1.82 -0.29
N ILE A 277 -1.08 -1.12 0.40
CA ILE A 277 -1.55 0.21 -0.02
C ILE A 277 -0.44 1.25 0.14
N GLY A 278 0.25 1.27 1.27
CA GLY A 278 1.36 2.18 1.53
C GLY A 278 2.50 2.02 0.52
N PRO A 279 3.04 0.80 0.33
CA PRO A 279 4.02 0.54 -0.73
C PRO A 279 3.53 0.90 -2.13
N ALA A 280 2.25 0.70 -2.45
CA ALA A 280 1.67 1.10 -3.73
C ALA A 280 1.72 2.62 -3.92
N VAL A 281 1.27 3.39 -2.94
CA VAL A 281 1.31 4.86 -2.95
C VAL A 281 2.74 5.36 -3.11
N ARG A 282 3.67 4.89 -2.26
CA ARG A 282 5.08 5.35 -2.29
C ARG A 282 5.79 4.99 -3.58
N SER A 283 5.60 3.77 -4.08
CA SER A 283 6.19 3.39 -5.36
C SER A 283 5.63 4.19 -6.54
N GLY A 284 4.34 4.56 -6.49
CA GLY A 284 3.72 5.46 -7.46
C GLY A 284 4.34 6.86 -7.44
N LEU A 285 4.54 7.45 -6.24
CA LEU A 285 5.22 8.74 -6.07
C LEU A 285 6.65 8.70 -6.62
N ARG A 286 7.41 7.64 -6.29
CA ARG A 286 8.80 7.48 -6.78
C ARG A 286 8.87 7.30 -8.28
N ALA A 287 7.97 6.53 -8.89
CA ALA A 287 7.94 6.40 -10.34
C ALA A 287 7.69 7.76 -11.01
N ALA A 288 6.77 8.56 -10.48
CA ALA A 288 6.51 9.90 -10.98
C ALA A 288 7.74 10.82 -10.84
N ARG A 289 8.40 10.84 -9.67
CA ARG A 289 9.61 11.66 -9.44
C ARG A 289 10.77 11.24 -10.35
N ALA A 290 10.95 9.94 -10.56
CA ALA A 290 11.99 9.42 -11.45
C ALA A 290 11.74 9.84 -12.91
N ILE A 291 10.49 9.82 -13.38
CA ILE A 291 10.12 10.29 -14.72
C ILE A 291 10.36 11.79 -14.87
N LEU A 292 10.11 12.58 -13.81
CA LEU A 292 10.36 14.00 -13.76
C LEU A 292 11.85 14.37 -13.61
N GLY A 293 12.73 13.38 -13.44
CA GLY A 293 14.17 13.56 -13.29
C GLY A 293 14.62 14.02 -11.90
N HIS A 294 13.76 13.91 -10.87
CA HIS A 294 14.09 14.37 -9.53
C HIS A 294 14.93 13.36 -8.73
N GLU A 295 14.75 12.06 -8.97
CA GLU A 295 15.46 11.00 -8.24
C GLU A 295 15.57 9.71 -9.07
N PRO A 296 16.55 8.81 -8.81
CA PRO A 296 16.57 7.49 -9.39
C PRO A 296 15.39 6.64 -8.90
N TYR A 297 14.91 5.71 -9.71
CA TYR A 297 13.83 4.81 -9.32
C TYR A 297 14.37 3.61 -8.54
N GLN A 298 14.20 3.66 -7.23
CA GLN A 298 14.62 2.63 -6.27
C GLN A 298 13.48 2.33 -5.30
N LEU A 299 13.32 1.06 -4.90
CA LEU A 299 12.20 0.62 -4.05
C LEU A 299 12.66 -0.15 -2.80
N GLU A 300 13.96 -0.20 -2.51
CA GLU A 300 14.53 -1.00 -1.41
C GLU A 300 13.99 -0.56 -0.04
N ASP A 301 13.82 0.71 0.18
CA ASP A 301 13.31 1.33 1.40
C ASP A 301 11.77 1.57 1.39
N VAL A 302 11.08 1.22 0.30
CA VAL A 302 9.62 1.28 0.25
C VAL A 302 9.04 0.11 1.04
N THR A 303 8.68 0.34 2.28
CA THR A 303 8.13 -0.68 3.19
C THR A 303 6.69 -0.36 3.55
N GLY A 304 5.90 -1.38 3.86
CA GLY A 304 4.56 -1.25 4.42
C GLY A 304 4.55 -1.33 5.95
N LEU A 305 3.36 -1.32 6.55
CA LEU A 305 3.16 -1.63 7.95
C LEU A 305 3.70 -3.05 8.24
N SER A 306 4.46 -3.17 9.32
CA SER A 306 5.04 -4.43 9.76
C SER A 306 5.00 -4.55 11.28
N VAL A 307 5.07 -5.77 11.80
CA VAL A 307 5.18 -6.02 13.24
C VAL A 307 6.40 -5.28 13.81
N GLY A 308 7.52 -5.26 13.08
CA GLY A 308 8.71 -4.51 13.47
C GLY A 308 8.49 -2.99 13.51
N SER A 309 7.70 -2.42 12.62
CA SER A 309 7.37 -0.99 12.65
C SER A 309 6.45 -0.65 13.83
N ILE A 310 5.48 -1.51 14.15
CA ILE A 310 4.61 -1.37 15.31
C ILE A 310 5.46 -1.43 16.61
N ALA A 311 6.34 -2.41 16.74
CA ALA A 311 7.22 -2.54 17.89
C ALA A 311 8.12 -1.30 18.08
N ARG A 312 8.73 -0.77 17.02
CA ARG A 312 9.52 0.48 17.08
C ARG A 312 8.68 1.67 17.53
N SER A 313 7.45 1.80 17.05
CA SER A 313 6.55 2.88 17.46
C SER A 313 6.21 2.81 18.95
N MET A 314 6.06 1.61 19.50
CA MET A 314 5.86 1.39 20.94
C MET A 314 7.09 1.80 21.75
N LEU A 315 8.28 1.32 21.35
CA LEU A 315 9.53 1.63 22.04
C LEU A 315 9.84 3.13 22.01
N GLY A 316 9.57 3.82 20.89
CA GLY A 316 9.75 5.27 20.77
C GLY A 316 8.84 6.09 21.70
N ARG A 317 7.70 5.56 22.13
CA ARG A 317 6.82 6.20 23.13
C ARG A 317 7.35 6.08 24.57
N PHE A 318 8.22 5.12 24.83
CA PHE A 318 8.86 4.88 26.13
C PHE A 318 10.28 5.46 26.20
N ALA A 319 10.85 5.95 25.10
CA ALA A 319 12.12 6.65 25.14
C ALA A 319 11.92 8.01 25.84
N PRO A 320 12.63 8.31 26.94
CA PRO A 320 12.53 9.61 27.57
C PRO A 320 12.93 10.68 26.56
N ALA A 321 12.13 11.76 26.48
CA ALA A 321 12.52 12.94 25.71
C ALA A 321 13.95 13.33 26.14
N ALA A 322 14.88 13.28 25.21
CA ALA A 322 16.23 13.72 25.46
C ALA A 322 16.15 15.17 25.94
N VAL A 323 16.40 15.38 27.24
CA VAL A 323 16.49 16.72 27.84
C VAL A 323 17.64 17.40 27.12
N GLY A 324 17.31 18.35 26.29
CA GLY A 324 18.28 19.21 25.60
C GLY A 324 19.10 19.94 26.65
N SER A 325 20.29 19.44 26.96
CA SER A 325 21.28 20.16 27.72
C SER A 325 21.82 21.28 26.84
N GLY A 326 21.15 22.43 26.93
CA GLY A 326 21.67 23.69 26.42
C GLY A 326 22.86 24.15 27.27
N TRP A 327 24.04 23.73 26.88
CA TRP A 327 25.28 24.34 27.35
C TRP A 327 25.49 25.67 26.60
N ARG A 328 25.02 26.75 27.22
CA ARG A 328 25.49 28.10 26.89
C ARG A 328 26.87 28.29 27.48
N ALA A 329 27.91 28.16 26.66
CA ALA A 329 29.24 28.67 27.02
C ALA A 329 29.17 30.21 27.03
N ARG A 330 29.22 30.82 28.21
CA ARG A 330 29.53 32.25 28.39
C ARG A 330 31.04 32.44 28.16
N ALA A 331 31.39 33.07 27.04
CA ALA A 331 32.70 33.63 26.90
C ALA A 331 32.84 34.85 27.81
N ALA A 332 33.66 34.74 28.82
CA ALA A 332 34.07 35.84 29.68
C ALA A 332 35.04 36.74 28.88
N GLY A 333 34.79 38.02 28.96
CA GLY A 333 35.66 39.03 28.38
C GLY A 333 36.96 39.18 29.17
N GLY A 334 38.00 39.57 28.46
CA GLY A 334 39.30 39.99 29.01
C GLY A 334 39.91 41.01 28.09
N SER A 335 39.80 42.25 28.50
CA SER A 335 40.47 43.42 27.93
C SER A 335 41.94 43.44 28.29
N ALA A 336 42.80 43.87 27.36
CA ALA A 336 43.98 44.74 27.67
C ALA A 336 44.74 45.10 26.37
N HIS A 337 44.77 46.39 26.08
CA HIS A 337 45.94 47.27 25.88
C HIS A 337 47.08 46.70 24.97
N GLY A 338 47.38 47.36 23.89
CA GLY A 338 48.21 48.52 23.86
C GLY A 338 49.10 48.59 22.61
N LEU A 339 49.19 49.77 22.02
CA LEU A 339 50.37 50.42 21.42
C LEU A 339 50.86 50.06 20.00
N ARG A 340 50.52 50.95 19.06
CA ARG A 340 51.43 51.89 18.33
C ARG A 340 52.36 51.39 17.25
N HIS A 341 52.31 52.18 16.18
CA HIS A 341 53.32 52.54 15.14
C HIS A 341 53.57 51.51 14.05
N GLY A 342 53.64 51.81 12.82
CA GLY A 342 53.85 53.04 12.06
C GLY A 342 54.30 52.68 10.65
N ASP A 343 54.01 53.58 9.73
CA ASP A 343 54.67 53.83 8.46
C ASP A 343 55.00 52.67 7.49
N GLN A 344 54.46 52.64 6.40
CA GLN A 344 54.73 53.14 5.02
C GLN A 344 53.71 52.61 4.04
#